data_3a1d1479aa6dc5e9ae76615ddf66f2e3
#
_entry.id   3a1d1479aa6dc5e9ae76615ddf66f2e3
#
_cell.length_a   1.000
_cell.length_b   1.000
_cell.length_c   1.000
_cell.angle_alpha   90.00
_cell.angle_beta   90.00
_cell.angle_gamma   90.00
#
_symmetry.space_group_name_H-M   'P 1'
#
loop_
_entity.id
_entity.type
_entity.pdbx_description
1 polymer ?
#
loop_
_entity_poly.entity_id
_entity_poly.type
_entity_poly.pdbx_seq_one_letter_code
_entity_poly.pdbx_strand_id
1 'polypeptide(L)'
;MKSKKIIHLITTIERGGAEKQLLVLAREQVELGLEVEIIYLKGIPELKKDFEIARCKVNDLISNKNFILQTLLFSRYIKKFPCPVHAHLPKSELISSLACPKKSFVITRHNSENFWPRANKSLSKLISRFVCARAAQVIAISNAVKSFIVESHEVSKDCIVDVVLYGFDTKSLLSPVGLLELNSKISKSSSSFKIGSIGRLVDQKDYPTLLKAFKELLIDHPESELYIVGNGNRKKALEVLARKLEIYEKVFFLGKTQYIAEFLSLIDLFVLPSKYEGFGLVLLEAMSAKKPLLASNNSSIPEVVGLEFPGLFKTGSVQELLEKMKLVINDENFAINLIDKYSDQLKKFEPTKMAKSIIKTYEDSQF
;
A
#
# COMPACT_ATOMS: atom_id res chain seq x y z
N MET A 1 27.65 2.49 7.11
CA MET A 1 27.05 2.29 8.47
C MET A 1 28.06 1.74 9.45
N LYS A 2 28.15 2.31 10.64
CA LYS A 2 29.00 1.78 11.74
C LYS A 2 28.40 0.50 12.36
N SER A 3 27.09 0.37 12.41
CA SER A 3 26.35 -0.78 12.93
C SER A 3 25.83 -1.66 11.79
N LYS A 4 26.06 -2.97 11.88
CA LYS A 4 25.41 -3.94 10.98
C LYS A 4 23.98 -4.27 11.41
N LYS A 5 23.53 -3.77 12.55
CA LYS A 5 22.19 -4.01 13.10
C LYS A 5 21.27 -2.82 12.88
N ILE A 6 20.00 -3.10 12.53
CA ILE A 6 18.90 -2.13 12.42
C ILE A 6 17.68 -2.63 13.20
N ILE A 7 17.00 -1.73 13.92
CA ILE A 7 15.70 -2.00 14.54
C ILE A 7 14.62 -1.30 13.73
N HIS A 8 13.64 -2.06 13.24
CA HIS A 8 12.38 -1.51 12.76
C HIS A 8 11.34 -1.52 13.86
N LEU A 9 10.81 -0.35 14.19
CA LEU A 9 9.69 -0.19 15.11
C LEU A 9 8.42 0.08 14.31
N ILE A 10 7.42 -0.80 14.43
CA ILE A 10 6.15 -0.69 13.70
C ILE A 10 4.95 -0.84 14.64
N THR A 11 3.82 -0.23 14.27
CA THR A 11 2.61 -0.29 15.11
C THR A 11 2.02 -1.70 15.18
N THR A 12 1.91 -2.39 14.05
CA THR A 12 1.41 -3.77 13.94
C THR A 12 2.26 -4.55 12.95
N ILE A 13 2.16 -5.88 12.99
CA ILE A 13 2.65 -6.79 11.94
C ILE A 13 1.50 -7.69 11.45
N GLU A 14 0.29 -7.10 11.33
CA GLU A 14 -0.85 -7.71 10.65
C GLU A 14 -0.66 -7.65 9.13
N ARG A 15 -1.53 -8.31 8.35
CA ARG A 15 -1.42 -8.30 6.88
C ARG A 15 -1.97 -7.02 6.27
N GLY A 16 -1.19 -5.94 6.35
CA GLY A 16 -1.44 -4.64 5.74
C GLY A 16 -0.41 -4.26 4.67
N GLY A 17 -0.64 -3.16 3.94
CA GLY A 17 0.28 -2.71 2.89
C GLY A 17 1.64 -2.26 3.43
N ALA A 18 1.66 -1.45 4.49
CA ALA A 18 2.90 -0.97 5.11
C ALA A 18 3.70 -2.11 5.75
N GLU A 19 3.01 -3.06 6.39
CA GLU A 19 3.60 -4.22 7.04
C GLU A 19 4.22 -5.19 6.03
N LYS A 20 3.53 -5.46 4.91
CA LYS A 20 4.08 -6.26 3.80
C LYS A 20 5.30 -5.57 3.18
N GLN A 21 5.28 -4.24 3.05
CA GLN A 21 6.43 -3.49 2.54
C GLN A 21 7.61 -3.48 3.50
N LEU A 22 7.36 -3.45 4.81
CA LEU A 22 8.41 -3.66 5.78
C LEU A 22 9.02 -5.06 5.68
N LEU A 23 8.22 -6.10 5.42
CA LEU A 23 8.73 -7.46 5.20
C LEU A 23 9.65 -7.53 3.97
N VAL A 24 9.24 -6.91 2.85
CA VAL A 24 10.07 -6.82 1.64
C VAL A 24 11.38 -6.09 1.93
N LEU A 25 11.33 -4.93 2.58
CA LEU A 25 12.51 -4.16 2.96
C LEU A 25 13.45 -4.95 3.88
N ALA A 26 12.90 -5.56 4.93
CA ALA A 26 13.66 -6.29 5.93
C ALA A 26 14.38 -7.51 5.32
N ARG A 27 13.70 -8.25 4.42
CA ARG A 27 14.31 -9.34 3.67
C ARG A 27 15.51 -8.87 2.85
N GLU A 28 15.35 -7.81 2.06
CA GLU A 28 16.42 -7.25 1.25
C GLU A 28 17.60 -6.74 2.10
N GLN A 29 17.31 -6.14 3.26
CA GLN A 29 18.36 -5.69 4.18
C GLN A 29 19.15 -6.85 4.76
N VAL A 30 18.51 -7.98 5.08
CA VAL A 30 19.18 -9.19 5.52
C VAL A 30 20.05 -9.76 4.40
N GLU A 31 19.54 -9.81 3.15
CA GLU A 31 20.33 -10.26 1.98
C GLU A 31 21.55 -9.34 1.71
N LEU A 32 21.43 -8.05 2.05
CA LEU A 32 22.55 -7.09 1.99
C LEU A 32 23.48 -7.14 3.22
N GLY A 33 23.28 -8.12 4.12
CA GLY A 33 24.18 -8.40 5.25
C GLY A 33 23.86 -7.64 6.54
N LEU A 34 22.68 -7.06 6.68
CA LEU A 34 22.25 -6.43 7.94
C LEU A 34 21.57 -7.44 8.88
N GLU A 35 21.77 -7.24 10.17
CA GLU A 35 20.99 -7.89 11.22
C GLU A 35 19.71 -7.07 11.46
N VAL A 36 18.56 -7.61 11.09
CA VAL A 36 17.27 -6.91 11.18
C VAL A 36 16.46 -7.40 12.37
N GLU A 37 16.05 -6.47 13.24
CA GLU A 37 15.14 -6.75 14.34
C GLU A 37 13.83 -5.96 14.16
N ILE A 38 12.70 -6.67 14.21
CA ILE A 38 11.35 -6.12 14.11
C ILE A 38 10.73 -6.06 15.49
N ILE A 39 10.35 -4.86 15.94
CA ILE A 39 9.62 -4.64 17.20
C ILE A 39 8.24 -4.07 16.85
N TYR A 40 7.18 -4.69 17.34
CA TYR A 40 5.81 -4.23 17.10
C TYR A 40 5.10 -3.85 18.41
N LEU A 41 4.11 -2.96 18.29
CA LEU A 41 3.45 -2.33 19.46
C LEU A 41 2.16 -3.02 19.88
N LYS A 42 1.42 -3.61 18.94
CA LYS A 42 0.09 -4.19 19.22
C LYS A 42 -0.38 -5.10 18.09
N GLY A 43 -1.53 -5.75 18.32
CA GLY A 43 -2.24 -6.56 17.33
C GLY A 43 -1.79 -8.02 17.31
N ILE A 44 -2.36 -8.76 16.37
CA ILE A 44 -2.03 -10.16 16.14
C ILE A 44 -0.81 -10.21 15.20
N PRO A 45 0.26 -10.94 15.56
CA PRO A 45 1.49 -10.94 14.75
C PRO A 45 1.38 -11.89 13.54
N GLU A 46 0.47 -11.59 12.60
CA GLU A 46 0.18 -12.44 11.44
C GLU A 46 1.41 -12.68 10.55
N LEU A 47 2.29 -11.66 10.40
CA LEU A 47 3.51 -11.75 9.59
C LEU A 47 4.75 -12.23 10.37
N LYS A 48 4.60 -12.67 11.64
CA LYS A 48 5.75 -13.09 12.47
C LYS A 48 6.57 -14.18 11.78
N LYS A 49 5.90 -15.24 11.32
CA LYS A 49 6.56 -16.35 10.62
C LYS A 49 7.24 -15.90 9.32
N ASP A 50 6.61 -15.01 8.58
CA ASP A 50 7.16 -14.48 7.33
C ASP A 50 8.47 -13.69 7.58
N PHE A 51 8.53 -12.88 8.66
CA PHE A 51 9.76 -12.20 9.10
C PHE A 51 10.84 -13.19 9.57
N GLU A 52 10.47 -14.22 10.33
CA GLU A 52 11.41 -15.24 10.80
C GLU A 52 12.00 -16.06 9.63
N ILE A 53 11.19 -16.41 8.63
CA ILE A 53 11.64 -17.03 7.37
C ILE A 53 12.62 -16.11 6.63
N ALA A 54 12.39 -14.80 6.65
CA ALA A 54 13.30 -13.80 6.11
C ALA A 54 14.55 -13.57 7.00
N ARG A 55 14.79 -14.40 8.00
CA ARG A 55 15.91 -14.34 8.95
C ARG A 55 15.95 -13.05 9.78
N CYS A 56 14.79 -12.40 9.96
CA CYS A 56 14.64 -11.27 10.87
C CYS A 56 14.33 -11.76 12.28
N LYS A 57 14.88 -11.06 13.29
CA LYS A 57 14.48 -11.28 14.69
C LYS A 57 13.18 -10.53 14.97
N VAL A 58 12.12 -11.23 15.39
CA VAL A 58 10.88 -10.59 15.85
C VAL A 58 10.86 -10.51 17.37
N ASN A 59 10.65 -9.31 17.91
CA ASN A 59 10.69 -9.03 19.35
C ASN A 59 9.36 -8.44 19.82
N ASP A 60 8.74 -9.06 20.80
CA ASP A 60 7.44 -8.72 21.37
C ASP A 60 7.51 -8.04 22.75
N LEU A 61 8.73 -7.67 23.20
CA LEU A 61 9.02 -7.10 24.52
C LEU A 61 8.05 -6.00 24.95
N ILE A 62 7.64 -5.14 24.00
CA ILE A 62 6.77 -4.00 24.24
C ILE A 62 5.37 -4.17 23.67
N SER A 63 5.06 -5.31 23.07
CA SER A 63 3.77 -5.54 22.43
C SER A 63 2.61 -5.52 23.45
N ASN A 64 1.47 -4.99 23.00
CA ASN A 64 0.21 -4.94 23.75
C ASN A 64 0.29 -4.27 25.15
N LYS A 65 1.34 -3.46 25.41
CA LYS A 65 1.47 -2.65 26.62
C LYS A 65 0.88 -1.24 26.38
N ASN A 66 0.63 -0.50 27.48
CA ASN A 66 0.21 0.90 27.36
C ASN A 66 1.33 1.78 26.79
N PHE A 67 0.96 2.95 26.29
CA PHE A 67 1.88 3.86 25.59
C PHE A 67 3.09 4.28 26.44
N ILE A 68 2.88 4.60 27.72
CA ILE A 68 3.95 5.04 28.62
C ILE A 68 4.97 3.92 28.84
N LEU A 69 4.48 2.71 29.15
CA LEU A 69 5.33 1.55 29.37
C LEU A 69 6.07 1.13 28.10
N GLN A 70 5.44 1.19 26.93
CA GLN A 70 6.09 0.96 25.65
C GLN A 70 7.26 1.92 25.44
N THR A 71 7.05 3.21 25.69
CA THR A 71 8.08 4.26 25.54
C THR A 71 9.25 4.04 26.50
N LEU A 72 8.96 3.76 27.76
CA LEU A 72 10.00 3.54 28.79
C LEU A 72 10.82 2.26 28.51
N LEU A 73 10.17 1.16 28.19
CA LEU A 73 10.86 -0.10 27.89
C LEU A 73 11.68 0.02 26.61
N PHE A 74 11.14 0.66 25.57
CA PHE A 74 11.86 0.89 24.33
C PHE A 74 13.08 1.79 24.54
N SER A 75 12.95 2.87 25.34
CA SER A 75 14.09 3.74 25.69
C SER A 75 15.19 2.97 26.43
N ARG A 76 14.83 2.10 27.40
CA ARG A 76 15.80 1.24 28.08
C ARG A 76 16.45 0.24 27.13
N TYR A 77 15.67 -0.33 26.21
CA TYR A 77 16.17 -1.30 25.23
C TYR A 77 17.22 -0.67 24.30
N ILE A 78 16.96 0.51 23.73
CA ILE A 78 17.90 1.19 22.84
C ILE A 78 19.17 1.62 23.56
N LYS A 79 19.07 2.08 24.81
CA LYS A 79 20.27 2.42 25.63
C LYS A 79 21.18 1.21 25.84
N LYS A 80 20.60 0.02 26.00
CA LYS A 80 21.37 -1.22 26.17
C LYS A 80 21.94 -1.75 24.83
N PHE A 81 21.24 -1.53 23.73
CA PHE A 81 21.59 -2.02 22.40
C PHE A 81 21.55 -0.85 21.38
N PRO A 82 22.56 0.06 21.43
CA PRO A 82 22.56 1.22 20.54
C PRO A 82 22.74 0.79 19.08
N CYS A 83 21.74 1.05 18.27
CA CYS A 83 21.74 0.82 16.83
C CYS A 83 20.72 1.75 16.16
N PRO A 84 20.80 1.94 14.84
CA PRO A 84 19.81 2.70 14.10
C PRO A 84 18.38 2.20 14.34
N VAL A 85 17.43 3.14 14.47
CA VAL A 85 16.00 2.83 14.58
C VAL A 85 15.28 3.41 13.38
N HIS A 86 14.44 2.60 12.74
CA HIS A 86 13.57 3.03 11.67
C HIS A 86 12.11 2.81 12.08
N ALA A 87 11.37 3.88 12.25
CA ALA A 87 9.98 3.81 12.72
C ALA A 87 8.98 3.92 11.57
N HIS A 88 7.92 3.11 11.65
CA HIS A 88 6.86 3.01 10.66
C HIS A 88 5.50 3.16 11.32
N LEU A 89 4.63 3.99 10.74
CA LEU A 89 3.29 4.31 11.21
C LEU A 89 3.26 5.23 12.46
N PRO A 90 2.25 6.06 12.61
CA PRO A 90 2.25 7.20 13.55
C PRO A 90 2.56 6.87 15.00
N LYS A 91 2.04 5.75 15.54
CA LYS A 91 2.25 5.41 16.95
C LYS A 91 3.72 5.08 17.24
N SER A 92 4.36 4.31 16.37
CA SER A 92 5.78 3.94 16.50
C SER A 92 6.71 5.12 16.24
N GLU A 93 6.35 6.01 15.31
CA GLU A 93 7.08 7.25 15.08
C GLU A 93 7.07 8.15 16.34
N LEU A 94 5.89 8.28 17.00
CA LEU A 94 5.77 9.04 18.23
C LEU A 94 6.58 8.41 19.38
N ILE A 95 6.51 7.07 19.55
CA ILE A 95 7.31 6.37 20.56
C ILE A 95 8.81 6.57 20.28
N SER A 96 9.27 6.43 19.04
CA SER A 96 10.68 6.67 18.69
C SER A 96 11.10 8.10 18.98
N SER A 97 10.23 9.09 18.71
CA SER A 97 10.54 10.48 19.01
C SER A 97 10.71 10.78 20.50
N LEU A 98 10.05 10.02 21.37
CA LEU A 98 10.14 10.19 22.83
C LEU A 98 11.25 9.33 23.45
N ALA A 99 11.51 8.15 22.90
CA ALA A 99 12.43 7.15 23.45
C ALA A 99 13.86 7.30 22.94
N CYS A 100 14.04 7.71 21.67
CA CYS A 100 15.35 7.84 21.04
C CYS A 100 15.96 9.23 21.26
N PRO A 101 17.30 9.37 21.28
CA PRO A 101 17.96 10.67 21.18
C PRO A 101 17.50 11.43 19.91
N LYS A 102 17.56 12.76 19.96
CA LYS A 102 17.25 13.59 18.79
C LYS A 102 18.22 13.26 17.66
N LYS A 103 17.68 13.14 16.42
CA LYS A 103 18.45 12.80 15.21
C LYS A 103 19.13 11.42 15.23
N SER A 104 18.60 10.47 16.02
CA SER A 104 19.08 9.08 16.07
C SER A 104 18.08 8.04 15.56
N PHE A 105 17.07 8.45 14.82
CA PHE A 105 16.09 7.56 14.19
C PHE A 105 15.58 8.13 12.88
N VAL A 106 15.13 7.25 12.00
CA VAL A 106 14.50 7.56 10.71
C VAL A 106 13.02 7.20 10.78
N ILE A 107 12.20 7.89 10.04
CA ILE A 107 10.76 7.57 9.90
C ILE A 107 10.37 7.41 8.44
N THR A 108 9.43 6.50 8.17
CA THR A 108 8.80 6.37 6.84
C THR A 108 7.31 6.68 6.93
N ARG A 109 6.87 7.62 6.11
CA ARG A 109 5.46 8.00 5.92
C ARG A 109 4.84 7.15 4.82
N HIS A 110 3.78 6.40 5.18
CA HIS A 110 3.18 5.36 4.35
C HIS A 110 1.87 5.76 3.66
N ASN A 111 1.32 6.96 3.95
CA ASN A 111 0.06 7.40 3.38
C ASN A 111 -0.03 8.93 3.25
N SER A 112 -0.94 9.38 2.38
CA SER A 112 -1.30 10.79 2.20
C SER A 112 -2.52 11.14 3.07
N GLU A 113 -2.43 10.87 4.37
CA GLU A 113 -3.44 11.20 5.37
C GLU A 113 -2.79 11.93 6.53
N ASN A 114 -3.58 12.71 7.30
CA ASN A 114 -3.08 13.35 8.51
C ASN A 114 -2.41 12.34 9.44
N PHE A 115 -1.36 12.75 10.11
CA PHE A 115 -0.57 11.90 11.02
C PHE A 115 -1.44 11.08 11.98
N TRP A 116 -2.49 11.69 12.51
CA TRP A 116 -3.48 11.02 13.36
C TRP A 116 -4.90 11.28 12.80
N PRO A 117 -5.43 10.42 11.93
CA PRO A 117 -6.66 10.70 11.17
C PRO A 117 -7.90 11.00 12.03
N ARG A 118 -7.92 10.49 13.27
CA ARG A 118 -9.04 10.68 14.22
C ARG A 118 -8.85 11.85 15.19
N ALA A 119 -7.69 12.50 15.19
CA ALA A 119 -7.41 13.65 16.04
C ALA A 119 -7.81 14.96 15.33
N ASN A 120 -7.95 16.03 16.11
CA ASN A 120 -8.05 17.39 15.56
C ASN A 120 -6.86 17.65 14.62
N LYS A 121 -7.13 18.22 13.44
CA LYS A 121 -6.12 18.46 12.40
C LYS A 121 -4.92 19.28 12.93
N SER A 122 -5.18 20.32 13.73
CA SER A 122 -4.11 21.15 14.30
C SER A 122 -3.22 20.36 15.27
N LEU A 123 -3.82 19.51 16.12
CA LEU A 123 -3.09 18.66 17.04
C LEU A 123 -2.29 17.59 16.29
N SER A 124 -2.90 16.95 15.29
CA SER A 124 -2.23 15.97 14.43
C SER A 124 -0.99 16.57 13.76
N LYS A 125 -1.12 17.78 13.20
CA LYS A 125 -0.03 18.54 12.59
C LYS A 125 1.09 18.89 13.60
N LEU A 126 0.72 19.35 14.79
CA LEU A 126 1.72 19.70 15.83
C LEU A 126 2.53 18.47 16.24
N ILE A 127 1.87 17.33 16.46
CA ILE A 127 2.53 16.07 16.80
C ILE A 127 3.44 15.62 15.65
N SER A 128 2.97 15.68 14.41
CA SER A 128 3.76 15.33 13.24
C SER A 128 5.02 16.17 13.12
N ARG A 129 4.90 17.50 13.27
CA ARG A 129 6.05 18.42 13.26
C ARG A 129 7.06 18.11 14.38
N PHE A 130 6.56 17.81 15.58
CA PHE A 130 7.42 17.40 16.70
C PHE A 130 8.21 16.13 16.35
N VAL A 131 7.54 15.10 15.83
CA VAL A 131 8.17 13.83 15.42
C VAL A 131 9.22 14.06 14.34
N CYS A 132 8.86 14.76 13.26
CA CYS A 132 9.75 15.03 12.14
C CYS A 132 10.97 15.89 12.56
N ALA A 133 10.80 16.87 13.43
CA ALA A 133 11.91 17.70 13.94
C ALA A 133 12.94 16.91 14.77
N ARG A 134 12.52 15.80 15.37
CA ARG A 134 13.40 14.91 16.15
C ARG A 134 14.03 13.80 15.33
N ALA A 135 13.41 13.38 14.24
CA ALA A 135 13.97 12.38 13.34
C ALA A 135 15.26 12.89 12.66
N ALA A 136 16.20 12.00 12.38
CA ALA A 136 17.36 12.32 11.55
C ALA A 136 16.92 12.57 10.12
N GLN A 137 16.04 11.69 9.60
CA GLN A 137 15.55 11.74 8.24
C GLN A 137 14.07 11.33 8.19
N VAL A 138 13.33 11.94 7.27
CA VAL A 138 11.95 11.60 6.94
C VAL A 138 11.91 11.02 5.52
N ILE A 139 11.38 9.82 5.37
CA ILE A 139 11.21 9.16 4.08
C ILE A 139 9.73 9.18 3.72
N ALA A 140 9.41 9.61 2.51
CA ALA A 140 8.09 9.47 1.89
C ALA A 140 8.14 8.35 0.84
N ILE A 141 7.09 7.54 0.77
CA ILE A 141 7.03 6.39 -0.15
C ILE A 141 6.70 6.77 -1.59
N SER A 142 6.34 8.03 -1.83
CA SER A 142 6.02 8.61 -3.15
C SER A 142 6.16 10.13 -3.11
N ASN A 143 6.24 10.77 -4.28
CA ASN A 143 6.19 12.23 -4.38
C ASN A 143 4.83 12.76 -3.88
N ALA A 144 3.74 12.04 -4.11
CA ALA A 144 2.42 12.41 -3.60
C ALA A 144 2.39 12.45 -2.06
N VAL A 145 3.00 11.49 -1.37
CA VAL A 145 3.12 11.52 0.10
C VAL A 145 4.02 12.66 0.54
N LYS A 146 5.14 12.90 -0.14
CA LYS A 146 6.02 14.06 0.14
C LYS A 146 5.26 15.37 -0.01
N SER A 147 4.58 15.60 -1.14
CA SER A 147 3.79 16.82 -1.38
C SER A 147 2.72 16.98 -0.29
N PHE A 148 1.99 15.91 0.04
CA PHE A 148 0.96 15.96 1.08
C PHE A 148 1.52 16.43 2.44
N ILE A 149 2.62 15.84 2.94
CA ILE A 149 3.16 16.21 4.26
C ILE A 149 3.80 17.61 4.28
N VAL A 150 4.29 18.10 3.14
CA VAL A 150 4.82 19.46 2.99
C VAL A 150 3.68 20.47 2.92
N GLU A 151 2.70 20.27 2.06
CA GLU A 151 1.55 21.16 1.84
C GLU A 151 0.62 21.21 3.06
N SER A 152 0.40 20.08 3.74
CA SER A 152 -0.33 20.04 5.02
C SER A 152 0.48 20.64 6.18
N HIS A 153 1.73 21.05 5.93
CA HIS A 153 2.66 21.55 6.93
C HIS A 153 2.87 20.59 8.11
N GLU A 154 2.89 19.31 7.85
CA GLU A 154 3.23 18.27 8.82
C GLU A 154 4.74 18.18 9.11
N VAL A 155 5.56 18.82 8.28
CA VAL A 155 7.00 19.01 8.46
C VAL A 155 7.34 20.49 8.54
N SER A 156 8.48 20.83 9.16
CA SER A 156 9.03 22.19 9.10
C SER A 156 9.67 22.45 7.71
N LYS A 157 9.84 23.72 7.35
CA LYS A 157 10.46 24.11 6.06
C LYS A 157 11.88 23.55 5.91
N ASP A 158 12.61 23.42 7.01
CA ASP A 158 14.00 22.94 7.05
C ASP A 158 14.10 21.41 7.13
N CYS A 159 12.98 20.68 7.14
CA CYS A 159 12.98 19.23 7.19
C CYS A 159 13.19 18.66 5.80
N ILE A 160 14.28 17.93 5.62
CA ILE A 160 14.54 17.20 4.38
C ILE A 160 13.65 15.96 4.36
N VAL A 161 12.90 15.82 3.28
CA VAL A 161 12.05 14.65 3.02
C VAL A 161 12.54 13.96 1.76
N ASP A 162 13.11 12.78 1.93
CA ASP A 162 13.52 11.94 0.80
C ASP A 162 12.34 11.13 0.27
N VAL A 163 12.37 10.85 -1.03
CA VAL A 163 11.41 9.93 -1.63
C VAL A 163 12.11 8.62 -1.92
N VAL A 164 11.63 7.54 -1.28
CA VAL A 164 12.07 6.18 -1.57
C VAL A 164 10.84 5.35 -1.91
N LEU A 165 10.70 5.00 -3.18
CA LEU A 165 9.60 4.21 -3.67
C LEU A 165 9.62 2.81 -3.07
N TYR A 166 8.45 2.23 -2.86
CA TYR A 166 8.32 0.85 -2.41
C TYR A 166 8.95 -0.14 -3.40
N GLY A 167 9.54 -1.19 -2.86
CA GLY A 167 9.97 -2.35 -3.62
C GLY A 167 8.81 -3.32 -3.85
N PHE A 168 8.80 -3.97 -5.00
CA PHE A 168 7.81 -4.96 -5.34
C PHE A 168 8.46 -6.22 -5.93
N ASP A 169 8.16 -7.37 -5.34
CA ASP A 169 8.61 -8.66 -5.85
C ASP A 169 7.62 -9.17 -6.90
N THR A 170 8.08 -9.22 -8.14
CA THR A 170 7.25 -9.70 -9.27
C THR A 170 7.11 -11.22 -9.32
N LYS A 171 7.85 -11.96 -8.48
CA LYS A 171 7.87 -13.44 -8.48
C LYS A 171 6.76 -14.01 -7.60
N SER A 172 5.52 -13.73 -7.91
CA SER A 172 4.37 -14.37 -7.22
C SER A 172 4.04 -15.69 -7.90
N LEU A 173 4.20 -16.82 -7.19
CA LEU A 173 3.71 -18.13 -7.63
C LEU A 173 2.23 -18.25 -7.26
N LEU A 174 1.41 -18.70 -8.21
CA LEU A 174 0.00 -18.97 -7.96
C LEU A 174 -0.15 -20.18 -7.03
N SER A 175 -1.02 -20.04 -6.04
CA SER A 175 -1.37 -21.12 -5.11
C SER A 175 -2.51 -21.97 -5.68
N PRO A 176 -2.34 -23.29 -5.84
CA PRO A 176 -3.46 -24.17 -6.26
C PRO A 176 -4.67 -24.09 -5.33
N VAL A 177 -4.45 -23.94 -4.02
CA VAL A 177 -5.53 -23.78 -3.03
C VAL A 177 -6.27 -22.46 -3.24
N GLY A 178 -5.55 -21.37 -3.51
CA GLY A 178 -6.14 -20.06 -3.79
C GLY A 178 -7.00 -20.08 -5.06
N LEU A 179 -6.51 -20.73 -6.12
CA LEU A 179 -7.27 -20.90 -7.36
C LEU A 179 -8.55 -21.72 -7.13
N LEU A 180 -8.49 -22.81 -6.35
CA LEU A 180 -9.69 -23.59 -6.05
C LEU A 180 -10.73 -22.78 -5.26
N GLU A 181 -10.29 -22.02 -4.23
CA GLU A 181 -11.17 -21.17 -3.46
C GLU A 181 -11.85 -20.09 -4.32
N LEU A 182 -11.10 -19.40 -5.16
CA LEU A 182 -11.61 -18.30 -5.97
C LEU A 182 -12.45 -18.80 -7.15
N ASN A 183 -12.08 -19.92 -7.78
CA ASN A 183 -12.88 -20.53 -8.85
C ASN A 183 -14.28 -20.99 -8.39
N SER A 184 -14.49 -21.20 -7.08
CA SER A 184 -15.82 -21.48 -6.54
C SER A 184 -16.70 -20.23 -6.43
N LYS A 185 -16.08 -19.03 -6.40
CA LYS A 185 -16.74 -17.72 -6.19
C LYS A 185 -16.82 -16.87 -7.45
N ILE A 186 -16.00 -17.16 -8.46
CA ILE A 186 -15.92 -16.41 -9.72
C ILE A 186 -16.55 -17.28 -10.82
N SER A 187 -17.40 -16.67 -11.63
CA SER A 187 -18.09 -17.35 -12.73
C SER A 187 -17.11 -18.08 -13.66
N LYS A 188 -17.46 -19.31 -14.03
CA LYS A 188 -16.70 -20.09 -15.01
C LYS A 188 -17.15 -19.83 -16.45
N SER A 189 -18.15 -18.94 -16.64
CA SER A 189 -18.60 -18.60 -17.98
C SER A 189 -17.48 -17.96 -18.78
N SER A 190 -17.18 -18.54 -19.93
CA SER A 190 -16.20 -17.99 -20.87
C SER A 190 -16.75 -16.79 -21.67
N SER A 191 -18.06 -16.58 -21.62
CA SER A 191 -18.73 -15.46 -22.30
C SER A 191 -18.81 -14.19 -21.48
N SER A 192 -18.53 -14.25 -20.15
CA SER A 192 -18.58 -13.07 -19.27
C SER A 192 -17.22 -12.36 -19.23
N PHE A 193 -17.24 -11.03 -19.47
CA PHE A 193 -16.06 -10.19 -19.26
C PHE A 193 -15.96 -9.81 -17.78
N LYS A 194 -14.86 -10.20 -17.13
CA LYS A 194 -14.69 -10.10 -15.68
C LYS A 194 -13.85 -8.90 -15.30
N ILE A 195 -14.48 -7.94 -14.61
CA ILE A 195 -13.82 -6.74 -14.09
C ILE A 195 -13.53 -6.96 -12.62
N GLY A 196 -12.29 -6.69 -12.22
CA GLY A 196 -11.85 -6.83 -10.83
C GLY A 196 -11.41 -5.53 -10.21
N SER A 197 -11.68 -5.36 -8.92
CA SER A 197 -11.14 -4.26 -8.11
C SER A 197 -10.74 -4.77 -6.73
N ILE A 198 -9.63 -4.26 -6.19
CA ILE A 198 -9.07 -4.69 -4.90
C ILE A 198 -8.82 -3.47 -4.02
N GLY A 199 -9.35 -3.50 -2.79
CA GLY A 199 -9.04 -2.47 -1.80
C GLY A 199 -10.00 -2.45 -0.62
N ARG A 200 -9.66 -1.64 0.39
CA ARG A 200 -10.57 -1.40 1.53
C ARG A 200 -11.86 -0.75 1.04
N LEU A 201 -13.01 -1.18 1.53
CA LEU A 201 -14.31 -0.58 1.19
C LEU A 201 -14.54 0.68 2.03
N VAL A 202 -13.87 1.77 1.64
CA VAL A 202 -13.87 3.10 2.28
C VAL A 202 -14.03 4.20 1.22
N ASP A 203 -14.37 5.42 1.64
CA ASP A 203 -14.58 6.55 0.72
C ASP A 203 -13.40 6.90 -0.18
N GLN A 204 -12.19 6.67 0.32
CA GLN A 204 -10.93 6.85 -0.43
C GLN A 204 -10.92 6.07 -1.75
N LYS A 205 -11.48 4.85 -1.75
CA LYS A 205 -11.42 3.92 -2.91
C LYS A 205 -12.47 4.19 -3.98
N ASP A 206 -13.40 5.09 -3.75
CA ASP A 206 -14.40 5.60 -4.70
C ASP A 206 -15.14 4.54 -5.54
N TYR A 207 -15.49 3.41 -4.92
CA TYR A 207 -16.29 2.37 -5.55
C TYR A 207 -17.63 2.86 -6.15
N PRO A 208 -18.28 3.93 -5.63
CA PRO A 208 -19.47 4.49 -6.28
C PRO A 208 -19.25 4.90 -7.74
N THR A 209 -18.08 5.47 -8.08
CA THR A 209 -17.72 5.80 -9.47
C THR A 209 -17.65 4.53 -10.33
N LEU A 210 -17.01 3.46 -9.84
CA LEU A 210 -16.93 2.18 -10.54
C LEU A 210 -18.30 1.53 -10.74
N LEU A 211 -19.14 1.50 -9.69
CA LEU A 211 -20.50 0.91 -9.79
C LEU A 211 -21.36 1.64 -10.82
N LYS A 212 -21.29 2.98 -10.87
CA LYS A 212 -22.02 3.76 -11.88
C LYS A 212 -21.51 3.52 -13.30
N ALA A 213 -20.18 3.49 -13.51
CA ALA A 213 -19.61 3.21 -14.80
C ALA A 213 -19.95 1.77 -15.25
N PHE A 214 -19.93 0.82 -14.34
CA PHE A 214 -20.34 -0.57 -14.61
C PHE A 214 -21.81 -0.70 -14.98
N LYS A 215 -22.73 0.07 -14.33
CA LYS A 215 -24.14 0.14 -14.73
C LYS A 215 -24.30 0.54 -16.20
N GLU A 216 -23.61 1.60 -16.61
CA GLU A 216 -23.67 2.07 -18.00
C GLU A 216 -23.02 1.06 -18.99
N LEU A 217 -21.96 0.37 -18.54
CA LEU A 217 -21.31 -0.67 -19.35
C LEU A 217 -22.24 -1.84 -19.66
N LEU A 218 -23.09 -2.26 -18.72
CA LEU A 218 -24.03 -3.36 -18.90
C LEU A 218 -25.06 -3.14 -19.98
N ILE A 219 -25.25 -1.89 -20.45
CA ILE A 219 -26.15 -1.59 -21.59
C ILE A 219 -25.63 -2.24 -22.87
N ASP A 220 -24.32 -2.11 -23.12
CA ASP A 220 -23.69 -2.65 -24.34
C ASP A 220 -23.07 -4.04 -24.12
N HIS A 221 -22.69 -4.35 -22.85
CA HIS A 221 -22.02 -5.60 -22.48
C HIS A 221 -22.74 -6.28 -21.29
N PRO A 222 -23.98 -6.80 -21.49
CA PRO A 222 -24.85 -7.31 -20.42
C PRO A 222 -24.28 -8.55 -19.70
N GLU A 223 -23.36 -9.29 -20.34
CA GLU A 223 -22.72 -10.48 -19.73
C GLU A 223 -21.52 -10.14 -18.84
N SER A 224 -21.15 -8.84 -18.72
CA SER A 224 -20.04 -8.43 -17.84
C SER A 224 -20.36 -8.66 -16.37
N GLU A 225 -19.33 -8.95 -15.61
CA GLU A 225 -19.38 -9.19 -14.15
C GLU A 225 -18.34 -8.35 -13.42
N LEU A 226 -18.70 -7.80 -12.25
CA LEU A 226 -17.80 -7.00 -11.42
C LEU A 226 -17.49 -7.71 -10.10
N TYR A 227 -16.22 -7.95 -9.83
CA TYR A 227 -15.72 -8.61 -8.64
C TYR A 227 -14.93 -7.64 -7.77
N ILE A 228 -15.35 -7.46 -6.51
CA ILE A 228 -14.71 -6.53 -5.56
C ILE A 228 -14.13 -7.33 -4.39
N VAL A 229 -12.80 -7.30 -4.28
CA VAL A 229 -12.04 -7.91 -3.19
C VAL A 229 -11.71 -6.87 -2.13
N GLY A 230 -12.10 -7.14 -0.90
CA GLY A 230 -11.81 -6.30 0.24
C GLY A 230 -12.94 -6.23 1.25
N ASN A 231 -12.71 -5.49 2.35
CA ASN A 231 -13.71 -5.23 3.36
C ASN A 231 -13.56 -3.79 3.88
N GLY A 232 -14.61 -3.27 4.52
CA GLY A 232 -14.60 -1.91 5.07
C GLY A 232 -15.97 -1.44 5.49
N ASN A 233 -16.01 -0.28 6.13
CA ASN A 233 -17.24 0.31 6.71
C ASN A 233 -18.25 0.74 5.64
N ARG A 234 -17.88 0.84 4.37
CA ARG A 234 -18.77 1.20 3.26
C ARG A 234 -19.43 0.00 2.59
N LYS A 235 -19.10 -1.25 2.96
CA LYS A 235 -19.65 -2.46 2.30
C LYS A 235 -21.18 -2.39 2.15
N LYS A 236 -21.91 -2.21 3.26
CA LYS A 236 -23.38 -2.15 3.22
C LYS A 236 -23.91 -1.03 2.32
N ALA A 237 -23.28 0.16 2.34
CA ALA A 237 -23.69 1.27 1.50
C ALA A 237 -23.45 0.99 0.01
N LEU A 238 -22.38 0.28 -0.35
CA LEU A 238 -22.09 -0.13 -1.72
C LEU A 238 -23.07 -1.21 -2.20
N GLU A 239 -23.43 -2.18 -1.37
CA GLU A 239 -24.46 -3.19 -1.67
C GLU A 239 -25.84 -2.52 -1.92
N VAL A 240 -26.20 -1.54 -1.09
CA VAL A 240 -27.44 -0.75 -1.29
C VAL A 240 -27.38 0.05 -2.60
N LEU A 241 -26.23 0.66 -2.91
CA LEU A 241 -26.04 1.38 -4.17
C LEU A 241 -26.16 0.46 -5.37
N ALA A 242 -25.56 -0.74 -5.33
CA ALA A 242 -25.66 -1.73 -6.41
C ALA A 242 -27.11 -2.17 -6.65
N ARG A 243 -27.93 -2.35 -5.58
CA ARG A 243 -29.37 -2.63 -5.73
C ARG A 243 -30.13 -1.45 -6.34
N LYS A 244 -29.85 -0.21 -5.89
CA LYS A 244 -30.47 1.00 -6.43
C LYS A 244 -30.15 1.20 -7.92
N LEU A 245 -28.96 0.77 -8.35
CA LEU A 245 -28.54 0.82 -9.74
C LEU A 245 -29.03 -0.40 -10.56
N GLU A 246 -29.72 -1.35 -9.93
CA GLU A 246 -30.24 -2.59 -10.54
C GLU A 246 -29.15 -3.50 -11.13
N ILE A 247 -27.94 -3.49 -10.51
CA ILE A 247 -26.79 -4.27 -10.95
C ILE A 247 -26.30 -5.29 -9.91
N TYR A 248 -27.03 -5.45 -8.80
CA TYR A 248 -26.58 -6.27 -7.65
C TYR A 248 -26.24 -7.71 -8.03
N GLU A 249 -27.00 -8.32 -8.96
CA GLU A 249 -26.78 -9.70 -9.42
C GLU A 249 -25.52 -9.87 -10.31
N LYS A 250 -24.93 -8.76 -10.75
CA LYS A 250 -23.70 -8.72 -11.56
C LYS A 250 -22.49 -8.20 -10.77
N VAL A 251 -22.67 -7.87 -9.45
CA VAL A 251 -21.60 -7.33 -8.60
C VAL A 251 -21.34 -8.24 -7.42
N PHE A 252 -20.15 -8.79 -7.31
CA PHE A 252 -19.77 -9.79 -6.35
C PHE A 252 -18.76 -9.24 -5.32
N PHE A 253 -19.18 -9.08 -4.07
CA PHE A 253 -18.32 -8.65 -2.96
C PHE A 253 -17.67 -9.85 -2.29
N LEU A 254 -16.45 -10.21 -2.69
CA LEU A 254 -15.76 -11.44 -2.30
C LEU A 254 -15.18 -11.43 -0.87
N GLY A 255 -15.16 -10.27 -0.21
CA GLY A 255 -14.49 -10.11 1.09
C GLY A 255 -12.96 -10.04 0.96
N LYS A 256 -12.25 -10.20 2.10
CA LYS A 256 -10.79 -10.24 2.10
C LYS A 256 -10.29 -11.60 1.60
N THR A 257 -9.22 -11.59 0.82
CA THR A 257 -8.45 -12.77 0.47
C THR A 257 -6.95 -12.47 0.58
N GLN A 258 -6.16 -13.51 0.80
CA GLN A 258 -4.69 -13.44 0.67
C GLN A 258 -4.22 -13.82 -0.75
N TYR A 259 -5.09 -14.35 -1.58
CA TYR A 259 -4.84 -14.89 -2.90
C TYR A 259 -5.04 -13.83 -3.99
N ILE A 260 -4.24 -12.75 -3.93
CA ILE A 260 -4.40 -11.60 -4.83
C ILE A 260 -3.93 -11.94 -6.25
N ALA A 261 -2.82 -12.66 -6.41
CA ALA A 261 -2.31 -13.07 -7.72
C ALA A 261 -3.28 -13.99 -8.44
N GLU A 262 -3.89 -14.93 -7.71
CA GLU A 262 -4.90 -15.84 -8.21
C GLU A 262 -6.17 -15.09 -8.64
N PHE A 263 -6.64 -14.15 -7.81
CA PHE A 263 -7.76 -13.29 -8.18
C PHE A 263 -7.47 -12.53 -9.48
N LEU A 264 -6.31 -11.90 -9.56
CA LEU A 264 -5.91 -11.18 -10.77
C LEU A 264 -5.79 -12.09 -12.00
N SER A 265 -5.40 -13.37 -11.84
CA SER A 265 -5.36 -14.31 -12.97
C SER A 265 -6.75 -14.64 -13.54
N LEU A 266 -7.80 -14.52 -12.73
CA LEU A 266 -9.18 -14.90 -13.07
C LEU A 266 -10.05 -13.76 -13.64
N ILE A 267 -9.53 -12.54 -13.67
CA ILE A 267 -10.24 -11.38 -14.24
C ILE A 267 -9.63 -10.95 -15.57
N ASP A 268 -10.36 -10.19 -16.36
CA ASP A 268 -9.95 -9.68 -17.68
C ASP A 268 -9.46 -8.23 -17.61
N LEU A 269 -10.01 -7.42 -16.69
CA LEU A 269 -9.67 -6.02 -16.48
C LEU A 269 -9.58 -5.71 -14.98
N PHE A 270 -8.51 -5.04 -14.57
CA PHE A 270 -8.38 -4.48 -13.22
C PHE A 270 -8.72 -2.99 -13.20
N VAL A 271 -9.54 -2.54 -12.24
CA VAL A 271 -9.89 -1.11 -12.08
C VAL A 271 -9.59 -0.62 -10.67
N LEU A 272 -8.84 0.50 -10.56
CA LEU A 272 -8.59 1.20 -9.30
C LEU A 272 -9.16 2.63 -9.37
N PRO A 273 -10.38 2.89 -8.90
CA PRO A 273 -11.05 4.18 -9.02
C PRO A 273 -10.71 5.18 -7.90
N SER A 274 -9.67 4.92 -7.11
CA SER A 274 -9.34 5.63 -5.87
C SER A 274 -9.25 7.14 -6.04
N LYS A 275 -9.81 7.89 -5.08
CA LYS A 275 -9.66 9.35 -5.00
C LYS A 275 -8.22 9.76 -4.74
N TYR A 276 -7.50 8.99 -3.95
CA TYR A 276 -6.07 9.17 -3.66
C TYR A 276 -5.47 7.86 -3.14
N GLU A 277 -4.15 7.71 -3.34
CA GLU A 277 -3.35 6.62 -2.81
C GLU A 277 -2.06 7.16 -2.18
N GLY A 278 -1.55 6.48 -1.16
CA GLY A 278 -0.19 6.72 -0.69
C GLY A 278 0.85 6.15 -1.67
N PHE A 279 0.54 4.98 -2.25
CA PHE A 279 1.36 4.33 -3.27
C PHE A 279 0.50 3.53 -4.28
N GLY A 280 -0.37 2.63 -3.81
CA GLY A 280 -1.19 1.81 -4.69
C GLY A 280 -0.50 0.48 -5.07
N LEU A 281 0.00 -0.27 -4.11
CA LEU A 281 0.67 -1.57 -4.32
C LEU A 281 -0.11 -2.52 -5.23
N VAL A 282 -1.44 -2.49 -5.15
CA VAL A 282 -2.31 -3.32 -5.98
C VAL A 282 -2.16 -3.05 -7.48
N LEU A 283 -1.69 -1.86 -7.87
CA LEU A 283 -1.35 -1.55 -9.26
C LEU A 283 -0.15 -2.39 -9.72
N LEU A 284 0.89 -2.50 -8.87
CA LEU A 284 2.04 -3.34 -9.18
C LEU A 284 1.68 -4.82 -9.23
N GLU A 285 0.76 -5.27 -8.36
CA GLU A 285 0.21 -6.63 -8.39
C GLU A 285 -0.51 -6.89 -9.71
N ALA A 286 -1.36 -5.96 -10.18
CA ALA A 286 -2.08 -6.07 -11.46
C ALA A 286 -1.13 -6.04 -12.68
N MET A 287 -0.13 -5.14 -12.67
CA MET A 287 0.89 -5.06 -13.71
C MET A 287 1.74 -6.33 -13.78
N SER A 288 2.14 -6.89 -12.63
CA SER A 288 2.88 -8.16 -12.55
C SER A 288 2.07 -9.34 -13.07
N ALA A 289 0.76 -9.34 -12.84
CA ALA A 289 -0.18 -10.32 -13.38
C ALA A 289 -0.51 -10.10 -14.87
N LYS A 290 0.09 -9.09 -15.52
CA LYS A 290 -0.14 -8.68 -16.91
C LYS A 290 -1.62 -8.48 -17.23
N LYS A 291 -2.37 -7.85 -16.32
CA LYS A 291 -3.77 -7.53 -16.54
C LYS A 291 -3.92 -6.13 -17.10
N PRO A 292 -4.72 -5.92 -18.16
CA PRO A 292 -5.14 -4.58 -18.51
C PRO A 292 -5.65 -3.88 -17.25
N LEU A 293 -5.20 -2.66 -17.00
CA LEU A 293 -5.63 -1.91 -15.83
C LEU A 293 -6.07 -0.49 -16.19
N LEU A 294 -7.10 -0.03 -15.49
CA LEU A 294 -7.56 1.35 -15.51
C LEU A 294 -7.46 1.92 -14.10
N ALA A 295 -6.95 3.13 -13.98
CA ALA A 295 -6.77 3.76 -12.68
C ALA A 295 -7.07 5.26 -12.75
N SER A 296 -7.53 5.83 -11.63
CA SER A 296 -7.75 7.27 -11.54
C SER A 296 -6.45 8.06 -11.63
N ASN A 297 -6.49 9.19 -12.34
CA ASN A 297 -5.32 10.08 -12.50
C ASN A 297 -5.19 11.03 -11.33
N ASN A 298 -4.70 10.53 -10.18
CA ASN A 298 -4.49 11.37 -9.01
C ASN A 298 -3.46 10.78 -8.05
N SER A 299 -2.87 11.64 -7.21
CA SER A 299 -1.96 11.28 -6.12
C SER A 299 -0.75 10.47 -6.64
N SER A 300 -0.41 9.34 -6.00
CA SER A 300 0.72 8.49 -6.41
C SER A 300 0.41 7.55 -7.59
N ILE A 301 -0.83 7.46 -8.04
CA ILE A 301 -1.22 6.50 -9.09
C ILE A 301 -0.41 6.72 -10.39
N PRO A 302 -0.31 7.96 -10.94
CA PRO A 302 0.52 8.20 -12.12
C PRO A 302 2.02 7.93 -11.91
N GLU A 303 2.53 8.10 -10.69
CA GLU A 303 3.93 7.75 -10.36
C GLU A 303 4.17 6.24 -10.50
N VAL A 304 3.17 5.43 -10.13
CA VAL A 304 3.26 3.96 -10.14
C VAL A 304 3.06 3.40 -11.54
N VAL A 305 2.04 3.84 -12.28
CA VAL A 305 1.74 3.25 -13.60
C VAL A 305 2.45 3.97 -14.76
N GLY A 306 2.99 5.16 -14.53
CA GLY A 306 3.57 6.06 -15.53
C GLY A 306 2.68 7.28 -15.76
N LEU A 307 3.30 8.47 -15.90
CA LEU A 307 2.58 9.74 -16.03
C LEU A 307 1.69 9.80 -17.28
N GLU A 308 2.13 9.17 -18.37
CA GLU A 308 1.41 9.11 -19.66
C GLU A 308 0.74 7.75 -19.90
N PHE A 309 0.45 7.03 -18.82
CA PHE A 309 -0.17 5.71 -18.96
C PHE A 309 -1.58 5.81 -19.57
N PRO A 310 -1.87 5.13 -20.69
CA PRO A 310 -3.15 5.29 -21.40
C PRO A 310 -4.38 4.86 -20.62
N GLY A 311 -4.22 4.01 -19.61
CA GLY A 311 -5.29 3.53 -18.73
C GLY A 311 -5.68 4.53 -17.62
N LEU A 312 -5.07 5.72 -17.53
CA LEU A 312 -5.46 6.74 -16.56
C LEU A 312 -6.76 7.43 -16.99
N PHE A 313 -7.68 7.64 -16.05
CA PHE A 313 -8.92 8.41 -16.22
C PHE A 313 -9.06 9.46 -15.13
N LYS A 314 -9.80 10.53 -15.40
CA LYS A 314 -10.06 11.62 -14.45
C LYS A 314 -10.77 11.09 -13.20
N THR A 315 -10.22 11.36 -12.04
CA THR A 315 -10.76 10.94 -10.74
C THR A 315 -12.24 11.32 -10.59
N GLY A 316 -13.09 10.34 -10.27
CA GLY A 316 -14.54 10.53 -10.11
C GLY A 316 -15.32 10.63 -11.43
N SER A 317 -14.67 10.57 -12.58
CA SER A 317 -15.34 10.62 -13.88
C SER A 317 -15.88 9.24 -14.26
N VAL A 318 -17.19 9.08 -14.14
CA VAL A 318 -17.93 7.89 -14.59
C VAL A 318 -17.79 7.72 -16.10
N GLN A 319 -17.90 8.83 -16.84
CA GLN A 319 -17.88 8.82 -18.30
C GLN A 319 -16.53 8.37 -18.87
N GLU A 320 -15.42 8.96 -18.40
CA GLU A 320 -14.09 8.57 -18.88
C GLU A 320 -13.73 7.12 -18.50
N LEU A 321 -14.14 6.68 -17.28
CA LEU A 321 -13.97 5.28 -16.90
C LEU A 321 -14.74 4.34 -17.83
N LEU A 322 -16.01 4.65 -18.12
CA LEU A 322 -16.84 3.88 -19.04
C LEU A 322 -16.20 3.77 -20.44
N GLU A 323 -15.78 4.91 -21.00
CA GLU A 323 -15.14 4.96 -22.33
C GLU A 323 -13.89 4.07 -22.37
N LYS A 324 -13.03 4.14 -21.35
CA LYS A 324 -11.85 3.29 -21.28
C LYS A 324 -12.18 1.80 -21.04
N MET A 325 -13.22 1.48 -20.26
CA MET A 325 -13.68 0.09 -20.11
C MET A 325 -14.15 -0.47 -21.47
N LYS A 326 -14.92 0.29 -22.24
CA LYS A 326 -15.34 -0.09 -23.60
C LYS A 326 -14.15 -0.25 -24.55
N LEU A 327 -13.15 0.62 -24.47
CA LEU A 327 -11.92 0.47 -25.28
C LEU A 327 -11.19 -0.83 -24.96
N VAL A 328 -11.04 -1.20 -23.66
CA VAL A 328 -10.38 -2.45 -23.27
C VAL A 328 -11.15 -3.69 -23.79
N ILE A 329 -12.48 -3.63 -23.81
CA ILE A 329 -13.30 -4.76 -24.29
C ILE A 329 -13.29 -4.86 -25.82
N ASN A 330 -13.38 -3.74 -26.53
CA ASN A 330 -13.64 -3.72 -27.97
C ASN A 330 -12.36 -3.55 -28.82
N ASP A 331 -11.23 -3.18 -28.22
CA ASP A 331 -9.96 -2.95 -28.91
C ASP A 331 -8.83 -3.72 -28.22
N GLU A 332 -8.50 -4.88 -28.75
CA GLU A 332 -7.43 -5.75 -28.25
C GLU A 332 -6.06 -5.04 -28.30
N ASN A 333 -5.81 -4.20 -29.31
CA ASN A 333 -4.56 -3.45 -29.41
C ASN A 333 -4.44 -2.44 -28.28
N PHE A 334 -5.54 -1.81 -27.87
CA PHE A 334 -5.54 -0.92 -26.69
C PHE A 334 -5.20 -1.71 -25.42
N ALA A 335 -5.83 -2.87 -25.21
CA ALA A 335 -5.56 -3.73 -24.06
C ALA A 335 -4.09 -4.21 -24.03
N ILE A 336 -3.51 -4.61 -25.16
CA ILE A 336 -2.10 -4.99 -25.29
C ILE A 336 -1.18 -3.80 -24.99
N ASN A 337 -1.47 -2.62 -25.56
CA ASN A 337 -0.68 -1.41 -25.29
C ASN A 337 -0.61 -1.04 -23.79
N LEU A 338 -1.68 -1.28 -23.04
CA LEU A 338 -1.64 -1.10 -21.59
C LEU A 338 -0.59 -2.02 -20.94
N ILE A 339 -0.55 -3.28 -21.34
CA ILE A 339 0.33 -4.30 -20.75
C ILE A 339 1.79 -4.08 -21.14
N ASP A 340 2.06 -3.67 -22.37
CA ASP A 340 3.44 -3.45 -22.86
C ASP A 340 4.20 -2.37 -22.09
N LYS A 341 3.50 -1.42 -21.49
CA LYS A 341 4.10 -0.38 -20.65
C LYS A 341 4.60 -0.89 -19.30
N TYR A 342 4.20 -2.10 -18.87
CA TYR A 342 4.46 -2.56 -17.49
C TYR A 342 5.91 -2.95 -17.23
N SER A 343 6.58 -3.60 -18.18
CA SER A 343 7.90 -4.19 -17.93
C SER A 343 8.92 -3.15 -17.50
N ASP A 344 8.98 -2.00 -18.18
CA ASP A 344 9.92 -0.93 -17.83
C ASP A 344 9.51 -0.17 -16.57
N GLN A 345 8.20 -0.02 -16.36
CA GLN A 345 7.71 0.63 -15.15
C GLN A 345 8.00 -0.23 -13.90
N LEU A 346 7.78 -1.55 -13.95
CA LEU A 346 8.06 -2.47 -12.84
C LEU A 346 9.54 -2.49 -12.42
N LYS A 347 10.49 -2.31 -13.35
CA LYS A 347 11.93 -2.20 -13.04
C LYS A 347 12.27 -1.07 -12.08
N LYS A 348 11.43 -0.03 -11.97
CA LYS A 348 11.63 1.08 -11.03
C LYS A 348 11.42 0.65 -9.59
N PHE A 349 10.63 -0.40 -9.37
CA PHE A 349 10.19 -0.88 -8.05
C PHE A 349 10.93 -2.13 -7.58
N GLU A 350 12.16 -2.36 -8.05
CA GLU A 350 12.96 -3.49 -7.57
C GLU A 350 13.22 -3.38 -6.05
N PRO A 351 12.96 -4.44 -5.26
CA PRO A 351 13.14 -4.43 -3.81
C PRO A 351 14.55 -4.02 -3.38
N THR A 352 15.56 -4.49 -4.08
CA THR A 352 16.96 -4.19 -3.79
C THR A 352 17.28 -2.70 -3.97
N LYS A 353 16.66 -2.02 -4.95
CA LYS A 353 16.80 -0.55 -5.11
C LYS A 353 16.26 0.20 -3.91
N MET A 354 15.05 -0.16 -3.45
CA MET A 354 14.45 0.41 -2.24
C MET A 354 15.38 0.21 -1.04
N ALA A 355 15.84 -1.02 -0.79
CA ALA A 355 16.69 -1.33 0.35
C ALA A 355 18.01 -0.57 0.34
N LYS A 356 18.69 -0.49 -0.82
CA LYS A 356 19.93 0.28 -0.98
C LYS A 356 19.73 1.77 -0.73
N SER A 357 18.62 2.36 -1.23
CA SER A 357 18.29 3.78 -1.01
C SER A 357 18.04 4.05 0.48
N ILE A 358 17.33 3.17 1.18
CA ILE A 358 17.09 3.30 2.61
C ILE A 358 18.38 3.11 3.43
N ILE A 359 19.24 2.15 3.07
CA ILE A 359 20.56 1.97 3.72
C ILE A 359 21.41 3.24 3.55
N LYS A 360 21.43 3.84 2.36
CA LYS A 360 22.10 5.12 2.12
C LYS A 360 21.57 6.22 3.04
N THR A 361 20.25 6.31 3.23
CA THR A 361 19.66 7.25 4.19
C THR A 361 20.18 7.04 5.62
N TYR A 362 20.42 5.79 6.04
CA TYR A 362 21.03 5.53 7.35
C TYR A 362 22.48 6.00 7.42
N GLU A 363 23.26 5.82 6.35
CA GLU A 363 24.66 6.25 6.26
C GLU A 363 24.78 7.79 6.30
N ASP A 364 23.94 8.48 5.53
CA ASP A 364 23.86 9.93 5.48
C ASP A 364 23.43 10.53 6.83
N SER A 365 22.67 9.79 7.63
CA SER A 365 22.24 10.14 8.98
C SER A 365 23.31 9.91 10.04
N GLN A 366 24.53 9.47 9.68
CA GLN A 366 25.67 9.22 10.57
C GLN A 366 25.43 8.16 11.67
N PHE A 367 24.63 7.12 11.40
CA PHE A 367 24.39 5.99 12.31
C PHE A 367 25.53 4.98 12.36
#